data_36af9ce932c3eae6f293e25754afd23c
#
_entry.id   36af9ce932c3eae6f293e25754afd23c
#
_cell.length_a   1.000
_cell.length_b   1.000
_cell.length_c   1.000
_cell.angle_alpha   90.00
_cell.angle_beta   90.00
_cell.angle_gamma   90.00
#
_symmetry.space_group_name_H-M   'P 1'
#
loop_
_entity.id
_entity.type
_entity.pdbx_description
1 polymer ?
#
loop_
_entity_poly.entity_id
_entity_poly.type
_entity_poly.pdbx_seq_one_letter_code
_entity_poly.pdbx_strand_id
1 'polypeptide(L)'
;MSVSLISIQGVNKTYEGKIEALKDINLEVEEGEVFGLVGPDGAGKSTLFNILTTLLLPDSGTIKVFLMDAVRDYKSIRQIIGYLPGTFSLYPDLSVQENLDFFAVMYKSSIEENMSLIEPIWKQISPFKNRKAGKLSGGMKQKLALCCALIHRPRILFLDEPTTGVDPVSRKEFWDILKSIRQQKITVVVSTPYMDEATRCDRIALIQDGRIIGVNTPQTFINNFKGKLYTFKSEDIFSLLKVMEECPLNCNYYPYGEHCHVAFYEDMQEALPKFEAFLQEHHQTHEPITPIDPSVEDCFIEIVTHSN
;
A
#
# COMPACT_ATOMS: atom_id res chain seq x y z
N MET A 1 -16.52 -14.56 15.27
CA MET A 1 -16.24 -13.11 15.30
C MET A 1 -14.73 -12.98 15.21
N SER A 2 -14.22 -12.37 14.16
CA SER A 2 -12.78 -12.04 14.07
C SER A 2 -12.46 -11.04 15.19
N VAL A 3 -11.32 -11.24 15.84
CA VAL A 3 -10.87 -10.32 16.90
C VAL A 3 -10.08 -9.23 16.23
N SER A 4 -10.50 -7.98 16.38
CA SER A 4 -9.75 -6.81 15.93
C SER A 4 -8.39 -6.79 16.65
N LEU A 5 -7.31 -6.90 15.86
CA LEU A 5 -5.94 -6.89 16.36
C LEU A 5 -5.42 -5.48 16.56
N ILE A 6 -5.78 -4.59 15.63
CA ILE A 6 -5.51 -3.15 15.71
C ILE A 6 -6.84 -2.43 15.63
N SER A 7 -7.08 -1.51 16.56
CA SER A 7 -8.25 -0.63 16.55
C SER A 7 -7.79 0.82 16.69
N ILE A 8 -8.20 1.65 15.75
CA ILE A 8 -7.88 3.08 15.65
C ILE A 8 -9.20 3.83 15.69
N GLN A 9 -9.33 4.83 16.57
CA GLN A 9 -10.55 5.60 16.74
C GLN A 9 -10.24 7.09 16.86
N GLY A 10 -10.72 7.88 15.90
CA GLY A 10 -10.67 9.34 15.91
C GLY A 10 -9.25 9.92 15.92
N VAL A 11 -8.29 9.23 15.31
CA VAL A 11 -6.87 9.64 15.36
C VAL A 11 -6.61 10.82 14.45
N ASN A 12 -6.01 11.86 15.04
CA ASN A 12 -5.57 13.05 14.34
C ASN A 12 -4.08 13.29 14.55
N LYS A 13 -3.41 13.86 13.53
CA LYS A 13 -2.01 14.28 13.60
C LYS A 13 -1.76 15.50 12.75
N THR A 14 -1.20 16.54 13.38
CA THR A 14 -0.79 17.78 12.73
C THR A 14 0.69 18.01 12.97
N TYR A 15 1.45 18.37 11.94
CA TYR A 15 2.85 18.74 12.04
C TYR A 15 2.99 20.25 12.11
N GLU A 16 3.78 20.74 13.09
CA GLU A 16 4.10 22.18 13.28
C GLU A 16 2.86 23.09 13.29
N GLY A 17 1.71 22.57 13.72
CA GLY A 17 0.44 23.28 13.78
C GLY A 17 -0.15 23.72 12.42
N LYS A 18 0.38 23.22 11.29
CA LYS A 18 -0.02 23.66 9.95
C LYS A 18 -0.46 22.56 9.00
N ILE A 19 0.20 21.40 9.04
CA ILE A 19 -0.08 20.29 8.10
C ILE A 19 -0.85 19.22 8.86
N GLU A 20 -2.14 19.09 8.59
CA GLU A 20 -2.99 18.02 9.09
C GLU A 20 -2.72 16.73 8.29
N ALA A 21 -1.78 15.92 8.78
CA ALA A 21 -1.36 14.70 8.12
C ALA A 21 -2.35 13.54 8.31
N LEU A 22 -3.10 13.53 9.42
CA LEU A 22 -4.18 12.56 9.67
C LEU A 22 -5.39 13.29 10.25
N LYS A 23 -6.59 12.94 9.75
CA LYS A 23 -7.85 13.60 10.05
C LYS A 23 -8.91 12.56 10.37
N ASP A 24 -9.25 12.39 11.65
CA ASP A 24 -10.29 11.50 12.14
C ASP A 24 -10.15 10.06 11.61
N ILE A 25 -8.96 9.48 11.74
CA ILE A 25 -8.70 8.13 11.27
C ILE A 25 -9.42 7.12 12.16
N ASN A 26 -10.27 6.31 11.52
CA ASN A 26 -10.99 5.19 12.12
C ASN A 26 -10.68 3.95 11.29
N LEU A 27 -10.08 2.91 11.91
CA LEU A 27 -9.61 1.74 11.19
C LEU A 27 -9.50 0.52 12.11
N GLU A 28 -9.83 -0.65 11.58
CA GLU A 28 -9.64 -1.93 12.24
C GLU A 28 -8.89 -2.92 11.34
N VAL A 29 -7.90 -3.61 11.93
CA VAL A 29 -7.16 -4.69 11.27
C VAL A 29 -7.41 -5.99 12.03
N GLU A 30 -7.69 -7.06 11.31
CA GLU A 30 -7.99 -8.37 11.85
C GLU A 30 -6.72 -9.23 12.02
N GLU A 31 -6.77 -10.21 12.94
CA GLU A 31 -5.63 -11.10 13.16
C GLU A 31 -5.43 -12.04 11.97
N GLY A 32 -4.19 -12.14 11.48
CA GLY A 32 -3.80 -13.09 10.44
C GLY A 32 -4.10 -12.65 8.99
N GLU A 33 -4.55 -11.42 8.78
CA GLU A 33 -4.72 -10.87 7.43
C GLU A 33 -3.47 -10.16 6.90
N VAL A 34 -3.39 -10.02 5.59
CA VAL A 34 -2.54 -9.02 4.91
C VAL A 34 -3.40 -7.80 4.64
N PHE A 35 -3.18 -6.75 5.40
CA PHE A 35 -3.93 -5.51 5.30
C PHE A 35 -3.12 -4.43 4.58
N GLY A 36 -3.70 -3.83 3.53
CA GLY A 36 -3.07 -2.77 2.74
C GLY A 36 -3.58 -1.38 3.13
N LEU A 37 -2.68 -0.44 3.40
CA LEU A 37 -2.98 0.99 3.46
C LEU A 37 -2.54 1.61 2.12
N VAL A 38 -3.48 1.88 1.24
CA VAL A 38 -3.23 2.22 -0.16
C VAL A 38 -3.62 3.67 -0.43
N GLY A 39 -2.73 4.43 -1.05
CA GLY A 39 -2.99 5.83 -1.38
C GLY A 39 -1.74 6.54 -1.91
N PRO A 40 -1.88 7.72 -2.52
CA PRO A 40 -0.79 8.45 -3.14
C PRO A 40 0.27 8.91 -2.12
N ASP A 41 1.39 9.41 -2.64
CA ASP A 41 2.41 10.03 -1.82
C ASP A 41 1.84 11.27 -1.10
N GLY A 42 2.22 11.45 0.17
CA GLY A 42 1.70 12.52 1.00
C GLY A 42 0.31 12.27 1.62
N ALA A 43 -0.37 11.17 1.32
CA ALA A 43 -1.71 10.87 1.86
C ALA A 43 -1.74 10.60 3.38
N GLY A 44 -0.58 10.50 4.06
CA GLY A 44 -0.50 10.27 5.50
C GLY A 44 -0.10 8.84 5.91
N LYS A 45 0.20 7.95 4.96
CA LYS A 45 0.55 6.53 5.19
C LYS A 45 1.66 6.36 6.23
N SER A 46 2.84 6.94 5.99
CA SER A 46 4.00 6.82 6.89
C SER A 46 3.75 7.50 8.25
N THR A 47 2.94 8.55 8.29
CA THR A 47 2.52 9.16 9.57
C THR A 47 1.72 8.18 10.41
N LEU A 48 0.74 7.50 9.81
CA LEU A 48 -0.05 6.47 10.49
C LEU A 48 0.82 5.30 10.94
N PHE A 49 1.73 4.82 10.08
CA PHE A 49 2.68 3.74 10.41
C PHE A 49 3.60 4.11 11.58
N ASN A 50 4.13 5.34 11.60
CA ASN A 50 4.95 5.80 12.73
C ASN A 50 4.16 5.84 14.05
N ILE A 51 2.87 6.16 14.00
CA ILE A 51 2.03 6.11 15.20
C ILE A 51 1.74 4.68 15.62
N LEU A 52 1.39 3.78 14.68
CA LEU A 52 1.12 2.36 14.95
C LEU A 52 2.35 1.62 15.50
N THR A 53 3.54 1.98 15.03
CA THR A 53 4.82 1.44 15.49
C THR A 53 5.36 2.16 16.73
N THR A 54 4.58 3.07 17.29
CA THR A 54 4.89 3.83 18.52
C THR A 54 6.10 4.78 18.40
N LEU A 55 6.49 5.16 17.20
CA LEU A 55 7.57 6.12 16.92
C LEU A 55 7.09 7.57 16.99
N LEU A 56 5.78 7.78 16.82
CA LEU A 56 5.14 9.10 16.84
C LEU A 56 3.89 9.04 17.73
N LEU A 57 3.62 10.11 18.45
CA LEU A 57 2.40 10.24 19.23
C LEU A 57 1.29 10.88 18.39
N PRO A 58 0.04 10.39 18.47
CA PRO A 58 -1.11 11.10 17.91
C PRO A 58 -1.40 12.37 18.74
N ASP A 59 -2.05 13.36 18.13
CA ASP A 59 -2.48 14.56 18.83
C ASP A 59 -3.82 14.33 19.56
N SER A 60 -4.67 13.44 19.01
CA SER A 60 -5.92 13.00 19.63
C SER A 60 -6.33 11.63 19.10
N GLY A 61 -7.38 11.04 19.69
CA GLY A 61 -7.86 9.71 19.37
C GLY A 61 -7.22 8.61 20.19
N THR A 62 -7.58 7.37 19.91
CA THR A 62 -7.06 6.19 20.62
C THR A 62 -6.60 5.12 19.64
N ILE A 63 -5.53 4.41 20.01
CA ILE A 63 -4.99 3.30 19.24
C ILE A 63 -4.74 2.13 20.17
N LYS A 64 -5.28 0.98 19.82
CA LYS A 64 -5.02 -0.27 20.53
C LYS A 64 -4.38 -1.29 19.59
N VAL A 65 -3.34 -1.95 20.07
CA VAL A 65 -2.68 -3.07 19.42
C VAL A 65 -2.71 -4.25 20.39
N PHE A 66 -3.38 -5.35 20.07
CA PHE A 66 -3.64 -6.46 21.01
C PHE A 66 -4.25 -6.00 22.35
N LEU A 67 -5.23 -5.10 22.30
CA LEU A 67 -5.84 -4.47 23.49
C LEU A 67 -4.90 -3.56 24.29
N MET A 68 -3.62 -3.48 23.96
CA MET A 68 -2.65 -2.57 24.57
C MET A 68 -2.79 -1.16 23.98
N ASP A 69 -2.73 -0.14 24.82
CA ASP A 69 -2.74 1.26 24.40
C ASP A 69 -1.38 1.66 23.77
N ALA A 70 -1.40 2.18 22.54
CA ALA A 70 -0.17 2.48 21.80
C ALA A 70 0.70 3.55 22.48
N VAL A 71 0.12 4.43 23.31
CA VAL A 71 0.86 5.48 24.01
C VAL A 71 1.41 4.96 25.34
N ARG A 72 0.60 4.21 26.11
CA ARG A 72 0.97 3.75 27.45
C ARG A 72 1.82 2.49 27.42
N ASP A 73 1.48 1.55 26.56
CA ASP A 73 2.07 0.21 26.51
C ASP A 73 3.11 0.06 25.42
N TYR A 74 3.68 1.17 24.91
CA TYR A 74 4.59 1.19 23.74
C TYR A 74 5.77 0.21 23.87
N LYS A 75 6.32 -0.01 25.09
CA LYS A 75 7.43 -0.94 25.29
C LYS A 75 7.01 -2.40 25.00
N SER A 76 5.82 -2.78 25.46
CA SER A 76 5.26 -4.12 25.21
C SER A 76 4.91 -4.33 23.75
N ILE A 77 4.32 -3.31 23.12
CA ILE A 77 3.97 -3.35 21.69
C ILE A 77 5.25 -3.55 20.85
N ARG A 78 6.34 -2.81 21.13
CA ARG A 78 7.62 -2.94 20.40
C ARG A 78 8.24 -4.33 20.50
N GLN A 79 7.88 -5.14 21.47
CA GLN A 79 8.38 -6.52 21.62
C GLN A 79 7.65 -7.50 20.68
N ILE A 80 6.45 -7.17 20.23
CA ILE A 80 5.60 -8.07 19.44
C ILE A 80 5.39 -7.60 18.00
N ILE A 81 5.96 -6.47 17.62
CA ILE A 81 5.88 -5.95 16.24
C ILE A 81 7.22 -6.04 15.55
N GLY A 82 7.23 -6.36 14.26
CA GLY A 82 8.32 -6.11 13.33
C GLY A 82 8.03 -4.86 12.51
N TYR A 83 9.02 -4.04 12.24
CA TYR A 83 8.85 -2.83 11.43
C TYR A 83 9.94 -2.71 10.38
N LEU A 84 9.52 -2.52 9.13
CA LEU A 84 10.36 -2.18 8.01
C LEU A 84 9.94 -0.79 7.51
N PRO A 85 10.72 0.25 7.79
CA PRO A 85 10.44 1.60 7.32
C PRO A 85 10.75 1.77 5.84
N GLY A 86 10.12 2.74 5.18
CA GLY A 86 10.29 3.02 3.75
C GLY A 86 11.71 3.44 3.36
N THR A 87 12.50 3.93 4.32
CA THR A 87 13.92 4.22 4.12
C THR A 87 14.80 3.09 4.66
N PHE A 88 15.93 2.80 3.99
CA PHE A 88 16.86 1.76 4.45
C PHE A 88 17.41 2.09 5.85
N SER A 89 17.01 1.28 6.84
CA SER A 89 17.25 1.52 8.27
C SER A 89 18.28 0.59 8.90
N LEU A 90 18.91 -0.29 8.12
CA LEU A 90 19.95 -1.19 8.61
C LEU A 90 21.32 -0.52 8.59
N TYR A 91 22.28 -1.13 9.26
CA TYR A 91 23.66 -0.64 9.33
C TYR A 91 24.42 -0.93 8.04
N PRO A 92 24.68 0.10 7.19
CA PRO A 92 25.25 -0.12 5.85
C PRO A 92 26.68 -0.64 5.87
N ASP A 93 27.44 -0.37 6.94
CA ASP A 93 28.81 -0.79 7.11
C ASP A 93 28.96 -2.20 7.69
N LEU A 94 27.93 -2.73 8.31
CA LEU A 94 27.87 -4.12 8.74
C LEU A 94 27.55 -5.03 7.56
N SER A 95 28.05 -6.26 7.61
CA SER A 95 27.70 -7.32 6.67
C SER A 95 26.24 -7.75 6.83
N VAL A 96 25.74 -8.53 5.90
CA VAL A 96 24.40 -9.15 5.97
C VAL A 96 24.25 -9.97 7.26
N GLN A 97 25.27 -10.80 7.60
CA GLN A 97 25.25 -11.61 8.81
C GLN A 97 25.29 -10.75 10.07
N GLU A 98 26.19 -9.78 10.15
CA GLU A 98 26.32 -8.90 11.31
C GLU A 98 25.07 -8.07 11.58
N ASN A 99 24.34 -7.64 10.54
CA ASN A 99 23.03 -7.01 10.71
C ASN A 99 22.04 -7.98 11.36
N LEU A 100 21.94 -9.21 10.87
CA LEU A 100 21.03 -10.21 11.43
C LEU A 100 21.36 -10.54 12.87
N ASP A 101 22.65 -10.75 13.17
CA ASP A 101 23.17 -11.03 14.53
C ASP A 101 22.85 -9.88 15.49
N PHE A 102 23.04 -8.63 15.04
CA PHE A 102 22.74 -7.44 15.82
C PHE A 102 21.27 -7.38 16.24
N PHE A 103 20.34 -7.58 15.28
CA PHE A 103 18.91 -7.56 15.59
C PHE A 103 18.50 -8.76 16.46
N ALA A 104 19.07 -9.94 16.25
CA ALA A 104 18.82 -11.08 17.13
C ALA A 104 19.21 -10.78 18.58
N VAL A 105 20.39 -10.21 18.81
CA VAL A 105 20.85 -9.81 20.15
C VAL A 105 19.96 -8.72 20.75
N MET A 106 19.62 -7.70 19.95
CA MET A 106 18.77 -6.58 20.39
C MET A 106 17.40 -7.04 20.89
N TYR A 107 16.79 -8.00 20.18
CA TYR A 107 15.50 -8.57 20.55
C TYR A 107 15.61 -9.76 21.52
N LYS A 108 16.82 -10.14 21.97
CA LYS A 108 17.09 -11.32 22.82
C LYS A 108 16.52 -12.61 22.20
N SER A 109 16.66 -12.74 20.89
CA SER A 109 16.17 -13.83 20.08
C SER A 109 17.31 -14.72 19.58
N SER A 110 17.05 -15.98 19.29
CA SER A 110 17.99 -16.91 18.65
C SER A 110 17.70 -17.00 17.15
N ILE A 111 18.76 -16.87 16.33
CA ILE A 111 18.65 -17.06 14.88
C ILE A 111 18.25 -18.50 14.57
N GLU A 112 18.85 -19.47 15.28
CA GLU A 112 18.62 -20.90 15.08
C GLU A 112 17.15 -21.28 15.34
N GLU A 113 16.58 -20.76 16.45
CA GLU A 113 15.19 -21.04 16.83
C GLU A 113 14.19 -20.46 15.83
N ASN A 114 14.51 -19.31 15.23
CA ASN A 114 13.61 -18.61 14.31
C ASN A 114 13.98 -18.77 12.83
N MET A 115 15.02 -19.57 12.53
CA MET A 115 15.50 -19.79 11.16
C MET A 115 14.37 -20.26 10.24
N SER A 116 13.49 -21.14 10.70
CA SER A 116 12.37 -21.64 9.90
C SER A 116 11.45 -20.55 9.36
N LEU A 117 11.31 -19.43 10.06
CA LEU A 117 10.51 -18.28 9.63
C LEU A 117 11.20 -17.48 8.54
N ILE A 118 12.51 -17.26 8.66
CA ILE A 118 13.28 -16.43 7.72
C ILE A 118 13.95 -17.25 6.61
N GLU A 119 13.98 -18.57 6.69
CA GLU A 119 14.69 -19.45 5.75
C GLU A 119 14.38 -19.18 4.27
N PRO A 120 13.11 -18.99 3.85
CA PRO A 120 12.79 -18.72 2.44
C PRO A 120 13.45 -17.45 1.91
N ILE A 121 13.65 -16.46 2.80
CA ILE A 121 14.31 -15.19 2.49
C ILE A 121 15.81 -15.36 2.60
N TRP A 122 16.25 -15.97 3.70
CA TRP A 122 17.65 -16.16 4.03
C TRP A 122 18.41 -16.94 2.96
N LYS A 123 17.83 -17.99 2.39
CA LYS A 123 18.41 -18.75 1.27
C LYS A 123 18.79 -17.87 0.08
N GLN A 124 18.08 -16.79 -0.16
CA GLN A 124 18.34 -15.90 -1.29
C GLN A 124 19.48 -14.90 -1.01
N ILE A 125 19.70 -14.52 0.27
CA ILE A 125 20.69 -13.51 0.64
C ILE A 125 21.93 -14.13 1.32
N SER A 126 21.85 -15.34 1.87
CA SER A 126 22.96 -16.03 2.56
C SER A 126 24.22 -16.22 1.71
N PRO A 127 24.18 -16.38 0.36
CA PRO A 127 25.40 -16.38 -0.45
C PRO A 127 26.20 -15.08 -0.33
N PHE A 128 25.58 -14.00 0.11
CA PHE A 128 26.20 -12.68 0.28
C PHE A 128 26.41 -12.31 1.77
N LYS A 129 26.32 -13.27 2.70
CA LYS A 129 26.34 -13.03 4.15
C LYS A 129 27.50 -12.17 4.64
N ASN A 130 28.66 -12.23 3.97
CA ASN A 130 29.85 -11.47 4.33
C ASN A 130 29.93 -10.10 3.58
N ARG A 131 28.96 -9.78 2.71
CA ARG A 131 28.94 -8.51 1.99
C ARG A 131 28.33 -7.42 2.88
N LYS A 132 28.93 -6.21 2.85
CA LYS A 132 28.36 -5.04 3.52
C LYS A 132 26.96 -4.72 3.01
N ALA A 133 26.01 -4.45 3.92
CA ALA A 133 24.61 -4.19 3.58
C ALA A 133 24.45 -2.98 2.64
N GLY A 134 25.30 -1.96 2.78
CA GLY A 134 25.31 -0.79 1.89
C GLY A 134 25.58 -1.13 0.41
N LYS A 135 26.27 -2.26 0.13
CA LYS A 135 26.63 -2.73 -1.24
C LYS A 135 25.62 -3.71 -1.85
N LEU A 136 24.48 -3.95 -1.21
CA LEU A 136 23.40 -4.77 -1.72
C LEU A 136 22.54 -4.01 -2.72
N SER A 137 21.90 -4.73 -3.66
CA SER A 137 20.82 -4.15 -4.48
C SER A 137 19.61 -3.77 -3.62
N GLY A 138 18.70 -2.95 -4.16
CA GLY A 138 17.49 -2.54 -3.46
C GLY A 138 16.67 -3.73 -2.96
N GLY A 139 16.36 -4.69 -3.82
CA GLY A 139 15.61 -5.89 -3.44
C GLY A 139 16.33 -6.75 -2.40
N MET A 140 17.67 -6.85 -2.45
CA MET A 140 18.42 -7.56 -1.42
C MET A 140 18.42 -6.83 -0.08
N LYS A 141 18.46 -5.49 -0.09
CA LYS A 141 18.34 -4.67 1.12
C LYS A 141 16.98 -4.88 1.79
N GLN A 142 15.90 -4.92 1.01
CA GLN A 142 14.56 -5.19 1.52
C GLN A 142 14.45 -6.60 2.11
N LYS A 143 15.00 -7.61 1.43
CA LYS A 143 15.04 -8.98 1.96
C LYS A 143 15.80 -9.09 3.29
N LEU A 144 16.95 -8.41 3.41
CA LEU A 144 17.71 -8.36 4.65
C LEU A 144 16.91 -7.66 5.76
N ALA A 145 16.30 -6.51 5.47
CA ALA A 145 15.50 -5.77 6.43
C ALA A 145 14.30 -6.59 6.92
N LEU A 146 13.67 -7.34 6.00
CA LEU A 146 12.59 -8.25 6.34
C LEU A 146 13.05 -9.40 7.26
N CYS A 147 14.22 -10.02 7.00
CA CYS A 147 14.82 -11.00 7.92
C CYS A 147 15.03 -10.42 9.31
N CYS A 148 15.61 -9.22 9.41
CA CYS A 148 15.85 -8.54 10.68
C CYS A 148 14.55 -8.21 11.42
N ALA A 149 13.50 -7.79 10.70
CA ALA A 149 12.18 -7.49 11.28
C ALA A 149 11.45 -8.76 11.76
N LEU A 150 11.76 -9.93 11.20
CA LEU A 150 11.14 -11.21 11.54
C LEU A 150 11.90 -12.02 12.60
N ILE A 151 13.17 -11.69 12.90
CA ILE A 151 14.06 -12.54 13.68
C ILE A 151 13.57 -12.82 15.10
N HIS A 152 12.74 -11.97 15.66
CA HIS A 152 12.14 -12.14 17.00
C HIS A 152 10.71 -12.71 16.97
N ARG A 153 10.27 -13.21 15.81
CA ARG A 153 8.94 -13.80 15.58
C ARG A 153 7.79 -12.86 16.00
N PRO A 154 7.66 -11.70 15.36
CA PRO A 154 6.63 -10.74 15.71
C PRO A 154 5.22 -11.32 15.46
N ARG A 155 4.21 -10.78 16.15
CA ARG A 155 2.81 -11.07 15.88
C ARG A 155 2.23 -10.20 14.76
N ILE A 156 2.78 -8.99 14.60
CA ILE A 156 2.44 -8.06 13.53
C ILE A 156 3.72 -7.60 12.83
N LEU A 157 3.67 -7.55 11.52
CA LEU A 157 4.71 -7.00 10.67
C LEU A 157 4.18 -5.75 9.96
N PHE A 158 4.76 -4.59 10.27
CA PHE A 158 4.49 -3.32 9.59
C PHE A 158 5.54 -3.09 8.50
N LEU A 159 5.10 -2.82 7.28
CA LEU A 159 5.94 -2.61 6.10
C LEU A 159 5.55 -1.28 5.44
N ASP A 160 6.39 -0.27 5.60
CA ASP A 160 6.13 1.06 5.03
C ASP A 160 6.77 1.16 3.63
N GLU A 161 5.95 1.09 2.60
CA GLU A 161 6.35 1.15 1.19
C GLU A 161 7.52 0.19 0.82
N PRO A 162 7.43 -1.09 1.15
CA PRO A 162 8.57 -2.01 1.10
C PRO A 162 9.08 -2.29 -0.32
N THR A 163 8.32 -1.95 -1.33
CA THR A 163 8.61 -2.23 -2.75
C THR A 163 8.96 -0.98 -3.56
N THR A 164 8.95 0.20 -2.93
CA THR A 164 9.31 1.46 -3.58
C THR A 164 10.79 1.44 -4.01
N GLY A 165 11.04 1.74 -5.28
CA GLY A 165 12.39 1.68 -5.86
C GLY A 165 12.94 0.27 -6.10
N VAL A 166 12.09 -0.76 -6.03
CA VAL A 166 12.45 -2.16 -6.31
C VAL A 166 11.97 -2.54 -7.71
N ASP A 167 12.80 -3.29 -8.45
CA ASP A 167 12.45 -3.76 -9.78
C ASP A 167 11.24 -4.71 -9.77
N PRO A 168 10.49 -4.85 -10.90
CA PRO A 168 9.24 -5.63 -10.94
C PRO A 168 9.40 -7.10 -10.55
N VAL A 169 10.54 -7.73 -10.85
CA VAL A 169 10.79 -9.14 -10.52
C VAL A 169 10.97 -9.30 -9.01
N SER A 170 11.85 -8.47 -8.42
CA SER A 170 12.09 -8.46 -6.97
C SER A 170 10.83 -8.06 -6.19
N ARG A 171 9.99 -7.17 -6.74
CA ARG A 171 8.68 -6.80 -6.16
C ARG A 171 7.75 -8.02 -6.10
N LYS A 172 7.61 -8.77 -7.18
CA LYS A 172 6.80 -9.99 -7.19
C LYS A 172 7.29 -11.00 -6.15
N GLU A 173 8.61 -11.28 -6.12
CA GLU A 173 9.21 -12.19 -5.15
C GLU A 173 8.94 -11.75 -3.70
N PHE A 174 9.01 -10.44 -3.42
CA PHE A 174 8.73 -9.89 -2.09
C PHE A 174 7.29 -10.17 -1.65
N TRP A 175 6.31 -9.99 -2.53
CA TRP A 175 4.91 -10.30 -2.25
C TRP A 175 4.66 -11.81 -2.06
N ASP A 176 5.37 -12.67 -2.81
CA ASP A 176 5.29 -14.13 -2.62
C ASP A 176 5.83 -14.53 -1.23
N ILE A 177 6.88 -13.85 -0.74
CA ILE A 177 7.39 -14.00 0.62
C ILE A 177 6.34 -13.57 1.65
N LEU A 178 5.68 -12.42 1.49
CA LEU A 178 4.65 -11.95 2.41
C LEU A 178 3.49 -12.95 2.52
N LYS A 179 3.09 -13.55 1.42
CA LYS A 179 2.08 -14.62 1.41
C LYS A 179 2.51 -15.83 2.25
N SER A 180 3.79 -16.20 2.23
CA SER A 180 4.31 -17.29 3.07
C SER A 180 4.35 -16.93 4.56
N ILE A 181 4.67 -15.67 4.90
CA ILE A 181 4.67 -15.14 6.27
C ILE A 181 3.26 -15.19 6.87
N ARG A 182 2.24 -14.83 6.09
CA ARG A 182 0.84 -14.94 6.51
C ARG A 182 0.48 -16.37 6.96
N GLN A 183 0.98 -17.39 6.24
CA GLN A 183 0.73 -18.81 6.61
C GLN A 183 1.30 -19.17 7.99
N GLN A 184 2.25 -18.40 8.50
CA GLN A 184 2.79 -18.52 9.87
C GLN A 184 1.95 -17.78 10.93
N LYS A 185 0.74 -17.31 10.57
CA LYS A 185 -0.19 -16.55 11.42
C LYS A 185 0.37 -15.19 11.91
N ILE A 186 1.27 -14.59 11.14
CA ILE A 186 1.73 -13.23 11.37
C ILE A 186 0.80 -12.30 10.58
N THR A 187 0.22 -11.33 11.26
CA THR A 187 -0.55 -10.26 10.61
C THR A 187 0.41 -9.32 9.90
N VAL A 188 0.13 -8.99 8.65
CA VAL A 188 0.95 -8.08 7.85
C VAL A 188 0.16 -6.82 7.56
N VAL A 189 0.72 -5.66 7.92
CA VAL A 189 0.16 -4.36 7.55
C VAL A 189 1.16 -3.68 6.62
N VAL A 190 0.75 -3.42 5.39
CA VAL A 190 1.63 -2.84 4.36
C VAL A 190 1.07 -1.53 3.85
N SER A 191 1.91 -0.49 3.75
CA SER A 191 1.58 0.73 3.03
C SER A 191 2.14 0.67 1.61
N THR A 192 1.42 1.18 0.64
CA THR A 192 1.89 1.27 -0.74
C THR A 192 1.19 2.41 -1.50
N PRO A 193 1.92 3.14 -2.37
CA PRO A 193 1.29 4.03 -3.34
C PRO A 193 0.81 3.28 -4.60
N TYR A 194 1.20 2.01 -4.77
CA TYR A 194 0.91 1.23 -5.96
C TYR A 194 -0.44 0.50 -5.83
N MET A 195 -1.42 0.92 -6.63
CA MET A 195 -2.77 0.36 -6.58
C MET A 195 -2.85 -1.10 -7.08
N ASP A 196 -1.93 -1.52 -7.96
CA ASP A 196 -1.81 -2.91 -8.43
C ASP A 196 -1.44 -3.88 -7.30
N GLU A 197 -0.70 -3.40 -6.29
CA GLU A 197 -0.36 -4.20 -5.11
C GLU A 197 -1.54 -4.43 -4.18
N ALA A 198 -2.55 -3.57 -4.21
CA ALA A 198 -3.77 -3.70 -3.41
C ALA A 198 -4.45 -5.07 -3.58
N THR A 199 -4.43 -5.62 -4.81
CA THR A 199 -5.03 -6.92 -5.13
C THR A 199 -4.35 -8.10 -4.43
N ARG A 200 -3.18 -7.90 -3.84
CA ARG A 200 -2.43 -8.91 -3.08
C ARG A 200 -2.78 -8.94 -1.59
N CYS A 201 -3.56 -7.97 -1.14
CA CYS A 201 -4.04 -7.85 0.23
C CYS A 201 -5.41 -8.52 0.40
N ASP A 202 -5.71 -8.99 1.59
CA ASP A 202 -7.04 -9.53 1.93
C ASP A 202 -8.07 -8.41 2.05
N ARG A 203 -7.69 -7.34 2.74
CA ARG A 203 -8.46 -6.09 2.86
C ARG A 203 -7.54 -4.89 2.67
N ILE A 204 -8.12 -3.81 2.21
CA ILE A 204 -7.41 -2.55 2.03
C ILE A 204 -8.19 -1.39 2.63
N ALA A 205 -7.47 -0.41 3.13
CA ALA A 205 -7.97 0.93 3.40
C ALA A 205 -7.41 1.88 2.33
N LEU A 206 -8.28 2.58 1.66
CA LEU A 206 -7.91 3.66 0.75
C LEU A 206 -7.75 4.94 1.58
N ILE A 207 -6.61 5.61 1.46
CA ILE A 207 -6.31 6.85 2.18
C ILE A 207 -6.01 7.99 1.21
N GLN A 208 -6.64 9.14 1.42
CA GLN A 208 -6.45 10.37 0.65
C GLN A 208 -6.49 11.57 1.59
N ASP A 209 -5.56 12.50 1.45
CA ASP A 209 -5.49 13.79 2.19
C ASP A 209 -5.66 13.64 3.71
N GLY A 210 -5.05 12.58 4.27
CA GLY A 210 -5.11 12.27 5.70
C GLY A 210 -6.42 11.64 6.18
N ARG A 211 -7.31 11.18 5.27
CA ARG A 211 -8.59 10.52 5.60
C ARG A 211 -8.68 9.12 5.00
N ILE A 212 -9.32 8.22 5.72
CA ILE A 212 -9.73 6.93 5.15
C ILE A 212 -11.01 7.17 4.35
N ILE A 213 -10.95 6.90 3.04
CA ILE A 213 -12.08 7.08 2.11
C ILE A 213 -12.84 5.79 1.83
N GLY A 214 -12.30 4.64 2.26
CA GLY A 214 -12.99 3.36 2.17
C GLY A 214 -12.16 2.23 2.75
N VAL A 215 -12.82 1.21 3.30
CA VAL A 215 -12.19 -0.03 3.80
C VAL A 215 -12.98 -1.21 3.28
N ASN A 216 -12.35 -2.07 2.49
CA ASN A 216 -13.00 -3.27 1.96
C ASN A 216 -11.97 -4.27 1.41
N THR A 217 -12.45 -5.42 0.89
CA THR A 217 -11.61 -6.27 0.04
C THR A 217 -11.40 -5.58 -1.33
N PRO A 218 -10.28 -5.82 -2.01
CA PRO A 218 -10.06 -5.29 -3.37
C PRO A 218 -11.21 -5.65 -4.33
N GLN A 219 -11.70 -6.89 -4.25
CA GLN A 219 -12.79 -7.36 -5.10
C GLN A 219 -14.11 -6.61 -4.82
N THR A 220 -14.38 -6.26 -3.55
CA THR A 220 -15.58 -5.49 -3.21
C THR A 220 -15.51 -4.08 -3.78
N PHE A 221 -14.34 -3.43 -3.79
CA PHE A 221 -14.18 -2.14 -4.47
C PHE A 221 -14.49 -2.26 -5.96
N ILE A 222 -13.91 -3.26 -6.64
CA ILE A 222 -14.14 -3.53 -8.06
C ILE A 222 -15.62 -3.78 -8.36
N ASN A 223 -16.28 -4.62 -7.57
CA ASN A 223 -17.70 -4.96 -7.76
C ASN A 223 -18.65 -3.76 -7.53
N ASN A 224 -18.22 -2.79 -6.73
CA ASN A 224 -19.01 -1.59 -6.40
C ASN A 224 -18.74 -0.42 -7.36
N PHE A 225 -17.87 -0.59 -8.34
CA PHE A 225 -17.63 0.43 -9.38
C PHE A 225 -18.92 0.68 -10.16
N LYS A 226 -19.35 1.94 -10.25
CA LYS A 226 -20.68 2.29 -10.79
C LYS A 226 -20.68 2.52 -12.28
N GLY A 227 -19.58 3.04 -12.82
CA GLY A 227 -19.44 3.35 -14.22
C GLY A 227 -19.30 2.11 -15.12
N LYS A 228 -19.49 2.28 -16.42
CA LYS A 228 -19.03 1.35 -17.45
C LYS A 228 -17.69 1.86 -17.96
N LEU A 229 -16.61 1.11 -17.67
CA LEU A 229 -15.25 1.54 -17.97
C LEU A 229 -14.83 1.12 -19.37
N TYR A 230 -14.28 2.07 -20.11
CA TYR A 230 -13.71 1.87 -21.43
C TYR A 230 -12.29 2.43 -21.48
N THR A 231 -11.49 1.88 -22.37
CA THR A 231 -10.13 2.34 -22.62
C THR A 231 -9.87 2.52 -24.10
N PHE A 232 -9.06 3.49 -24.45
CA PHE A 232 -8.53 3.70 -25.80
C PHE A 232 -7.22 4.46 -25.74
N LYS A 233 -6.40 4.29 -26.77
CA LYS A 233 -5.13 5.00 -26.93
C LYS A 233 -5.35 6.21 -27.82
N SER A 234 -4.84 7.38 -27.42
CA SER A 234 -4.80 8.59 -28.20
C SER A 234 -3.36 8.88 -28.65
N GLU A 235 -3.19 9.45 -29.84
CA GLU A 235 -1.88 9.89 -30.32
C GLU A 235 -1.34 11.08 -29.48
N ASP A 236 -2.25 11.94 -28.97
CA ASP A 236 -1.92 13.06 -28.07
C ASP A 236 -2.88 13.10 -26.87
N ILE A 237 -2.46 12.44 -25.79
CA ILE A 237 -3.24 12.36 -24.56
C ILE A 237 -3.49 13.74 -23.93
N PHE A 238 -2.57 14.69 -24.05
CA PHE A 238 -2.72 16.02 -23.45
C PHE A 238 -3.77 16.86 -24.21
N SER A 239 -3.77 16.77 -25.54
CA SER A 239 -4.79 17.39 -26.39
C SER A 239 -6.17 16.77 -26.09
N LEU A 240 -6.22 15.44 -25.99
CA LEU A 240 -7.44 14.72 -25.67
C LEU A 240 -8.04 15.18 -24.32
N LEU A 241 -7.23 15.23 -23.26
CA LEU A 241 -7.74 15.60 -21.93
C LEU A 241 -8.34 17.00 -21.90
N LYS A 242 -7.79 17.95 -22.66
CA LYS A 242 -8.37 19.30 -22.79
C LYS A 242 -9.72 19.28 -23.53
N VAL A 243 -9.82 18.50 -24.57
CA VAL A 243 -11.07 18.34 -25.31
C VAL A 243 -12.14 17.66 -24.43
N MET A 244 -11.73 16.70 -23.62
CA MET A 244 -12.64 16.00 -22.71
C MET A 244 -13.26 16.91 -21.64
N GLU A 245 -12.68 18.08 -21.33
CA GLU A 245 -13.29 19.08 -20.43
C GLU A 245 -14.63 19.62 -21.00
N GLU A 246 -14.79 19.58 -22.33
CA GLU A 246 -15.99 20.05 -23.03
C GLU A 246 -16.96 18.89 -23.37
N CYS A 247 -16.67 17.65 -22.94
CA CYS A 247 -17.48 16.49 -23.24
C CYS A 247 -18.88 16.61 -22.60
N PRO A 248 -19.96 16.54 -23.42
CA PRO A 248 -21.31 16.75 -22.91
C PRO A 248 -21.92 15.54 -22.20
N LEU A 249 -21.19 14.41 -22.17
CA LEU A 249 -21.68 13.16 -21.59
C LEU A 249 -21.36 13.08 -20.08
N ASN A 250 -22.22 12.38 -19.36
CA ASN A 250 -21.97 12.10 -17.95
C ASN A 250 -20.90 10.99 -17.81
N CYS A 251 -19.65 11.39 -17.88
CA CYS A 251 -18.50 10.49 -17.78
C CYS A 251 -17.40 11.08 -16.91
N ASN A 252 -16.59 10.19 -16.35
CA ASN A 252 -15.32 10.53 -15.72
C ASN A 252 -14.18 9.99 -16.58
N TYR A 253 -13.09 10.75 -16.71
CA TYR A 253 -11.97 10.38 -17.58
C TYR A 253 -10.64 10.74 -16.95
N TYR A 254 -9.61 9.95 -17.22
CA TYR A 254 -8.26 10.15 -16.70
C TYR A 254 -7.23 9.41 -17.56
N PRO A 255 -5.98 9.90 -17.58
CA PRO A 255 -4.90 9.21 -18.26
C PRO A 255 -4.49 7.95 -17.48
N TYR A 256 -4.25 6.85 -18.20
CA TYR A 256 -3.76 5.59 -17.67
C TYR A 256 -2.61 5.08 -18.53
N GLY A 257 -1.39 5.48 -18.21
CA GLY A 257 -0.21 5.24 -19.04
C GLY A 257 -0.36 5.92 -20.41
N GLU A 258 -0.33 5.14 -21.50
CA GLU A 258 -0.55 5.64 -22.87
C GLU A 258 -2.03 5.67 -23.30
N HIS A 259 -2.93 5.23 -22.42
CA HIS A 259 -4.36 5.14 -22.69
C HIS A 259 -5.13 6.21 -21.94
N CYS A 260 -6.36 6.45 -22.38
CA CYS A 260 -7.38 7.17 -21.64
C CYS A 260 -8.41 6.16 -21.13
N HIS A 261 -8.70 6.19 -19.83
CA HIS A 261 -9.82 5.49 -19.23
C HIS A 261 -11.00 6.45 -19.16
N VAL A 262 -12.19 5.97 -19.56
CA VAL A 262 -13.43 6.72 -19.49
C VAL A 262 -14.51 5.86 -18.85
N ALA A 263 -15.04 6.32 -17.73
CA ALA A 263 -16.16 5.68 -17.04
C ALA A 263 -17.46 6.43 -17.38
N PHE A 264 -18.38 5.76 -18.03
CA PHE A 264 -19.69 6.31 -18.38
C PHE A 264 -20.74 5.90 -17.35
N TYR A 265 -21.63 6.81 -17.00
CA TYR A 265 -22.73 6.61 -16.05
C TYR A 265 -24.10 6.67 -16.73
N GLU A 266 -24.12 6.49 -18.04
CA GLU A 266 -25.28 6.51 -18.92
C GLU A 266 -25.44 5.17 -19.66
N ASP A 267 -26.55 5.04 -20.44
CA ASP A 267 -26.73 3.88 -21.29
C ASP A 267 -25.69 3.89 -22.42
N MET A 268 -24.91 2.84 -22.51
CA MET A 268 -23.81 2.72 -23.47
C MET A 268 -24.24 2.58 -24.90
N GLN A 269 -25.47 2.13 -25.16
CA GLN A 269 -26.01 2.07 -26.55
C GLN A 269 -26.14 3.47 -27.14
N GLU A 270 -26.43 4.46 -26.31
CA GLU A 270 -26.53 5.86 -26.71
C GLU A 270 -25.22 6.65 -26.50
N ALA A 271 -24.51 6.40 -25.39
CA ALA A 271 -23.35 7.18 -25.01
C ALA A 271 -22.17 6.95 -25.95
N LEU A 272 -21.88 5.70 -26.34
CA LEU A 272 -20.69 5.38 -27.12
C LEU A 272 -20.70 6.02 -28.51
N PRO A 273 -21.78 5.95 -29.30
CA PRO A 273 -21.83 6.64 -30.59
C PRO A 273 -21.72 8.17 -30.47
N LYS A 274 -22.32 8.76 -29.43
CA LYS A 274 -22.22 10.21 -29.17
C LYS A 274 -20.78 10.60 -28.80
N PHE A 275 -20.10 9.75 -28.03
CA PHE A 275 -18.72 9.95 -27.64
C PHE A 275 -17.75 9.86 -28.83
N GLU A 276 -17.93 8.86 -29.71
CA GLU A 276 -17.15 8.73 -30.93
C GLU A 276 -17.36 9.93 -31.86
N ALA A 277 -18.60 10.39 -32.01
CA ALA A 277 -18.93 11.59 -32.81
C ALA A 277 -18.26 12.84 -32.21
N PHE A 278 -18.31 13.01 -30.89
CA PHE A 278 -17.63 14.10 -30.17
C PHE A 278 -16.11 14.10 -30.42
N LEU A 279 -15.45 12.95 -30.31
CA LEU A 279 -14.01 12.85 -30.61
C LEU A 279 -13.66 13.19 -32.04
N GLN A 280 -14.50 12.76 -33.02
CA GLN A 280 -14.34 13.06 -34.44
C GLN A 280 -14.50 14.56 -34.71
N GLU A 281 -15.50 15.21 -34.12
CA GLU A 281 -15.74 16.65 -34.27
C GLU A 281 -14.54 17.49 -33.81
N HIS A 282 -13.87 17.01 -32.76
CA HIS A 282 -12.68 17.66 -32.22
C HIS A 282 -11.35 17.13 -32.81
N HIS A 283 -11.41 16.40 -33.91
CA HIS A 283 -10.26 15.87 -34.64
C HIS A 283 -9.31 15.02 -33.79
N GLN A 284 -9.84 14.29 -32.80
CA GLN A 284 -9.04 13.42 -31.96
C GLN A 284 -8.83 12.07 -32.66
N THR A 285 -7.56 11.75 -32.94
CA THR A 285 -7.17 10.44 -33.48
C THR A 285 -6.97 9.45 -32.33
N HIS A 286 -7.65 8.30 -32.41
CA HIS A 286 -7.59 7.29 -31.35
C HIS A 286 -7.73 5.86 -31.92
N GLU A 287 -7.22 4.89 -31.14
CA GLU A 287 -7.48 3.47 -31.36
C GLU A 287 -8.94 3.12 -30.99
N PRO A 288 -9.45 1.93 -31.37
CA PRO A 288 -10.80 1.51 -31.01
C PRO A 288 -11.06 1.58 -29.51
N ILE A 289 -12.23 2.14 -29.15
CA ILE A 289 -12.69 2.24 -27.77
C ILE A 289 -13.18 0.86 -27.33
N THR A 290 -12.56 0.29 -26.31
CA THR A 290 -12.85 -1.07 -25.83
C THR A 290 -13.30 -1.10 -24.37
N PRO A 291 -14.31 -1.93 -24.02
CA PRO A 291 -14.70 -2.10 -22.62
C PRO A 291 -13.61 -2.87 -21.85
N ILE A 292 -13.41 -2.48 -20.60
CA ILE A 292 -12.49 -3.15 -19.68
C ILE A 292 -13.12 -3.31 -18.30
N ASP A 293 -12.62 -4.28 -17.53
CA ASP A 293 -12.97 -4.40 -16.13
C ASP A 293 -12.19 -3.37 -15.29
N PRO A 294 -12.82 -2.73 -14.29
CA PRO A 294 -12.15 -1.76 -13.45
C PRO A 294 -11.08 -2.41 -12.56
N SER A 295 -10.00 -1.68 -12.33
CA SER A 295 -8.97 -1.98 -11.33
C SER A 295 -9.26 -1.26 -10.00
N VAL A 296 -8.45 -1.53 -8.97
CA VAL A 296 -8.53 -0.77 -7.71
C VAL A 296 -8.19 0.70 -7.93
N GLU A 297 -7.32 1.02 -8.90
CA GLU A 297 -6.95 2.39 -9.25
C GLU A 297 -8.15 3.15 -9.83
N ASP A 298 -8.90 2.52 -10.73
CA ASP A 298 -10.12 3.11 -11.29
C ASP A 298 -11.16 3.37 -10.19
N CYS A 299 -11.31 2.43 -9.25
CA CYS A 299 -12.20 2.59 -8.10
C CYS A 299 -11.76 3.74 -7.18
N PHE A 300 -10.45 3.87 -6.94
CA PHE A 300 -9.90 4.96 -6.14
C PHE A 300 -10.21 6.31 -6.78
N ILE A 301 -9.97 6.45 -8.08
CA ILE A 301 -10.26 7.68 -8.83
C ILE A 301 -11.75 8.00 -8.79
N GLU A 302 -12.62 7.00 -9.00
CA GLU A 302 -14.08 7.18 -8.92
C GLU A 302 -14.50 7.72 -7.53
N ILE A 303 -14.00 7.12 -6.43
CA ILE A 303 -14.33 7.53 -5.06
C ILE A 303 -13.88 8.98 -4.81
N VAL A 304 -12.65 9.32 -5.20
CA VAL A 304 -12.08 10.67 -4.98
C VAL A 304 -12.86 11.72 -5.78
N THR A 305 -13.19 11.44 -7.04
CA THR A 305 -13.91 12.38 -7.90
C THR A 305 -15.35 12.64 -7.42
N HIS A 306 -16.04 11.62 -6.89
CA HIS A 306 -17.41 11.77 -6.39
C HIS A 306 -17.49 12.27 -4.93
N SER A 307 -16.37 12.39 -4.22
CA SER A 307 -16.33 12.91 -2.84
C SER A 307 -16.07 14.42 -2.77
N ASN A 308 -15.77 15.05 -3.90
CA ASN A 308 -15.62 16.50 -4.09
C ASN A 308 -16.90 17.11 -4.69
#